data_a18fd97efb9218c95f5b5fd72db7b687
#
_entry.id   a18fd97efb9218c95f5b5fd72db7b687
#
_cell.length_a   1.000
_cell.length_b   1.000
_cell.length_c   1.000
_cell.angle_alpha   90.00
_cell.angle_beta   90.00
_cell.angle_gamma   90.00
#
_symmetry.space_group_name_H-M   'P 1'
#
loop_
_entity.id
_entity.type
_entity.pdbx_description
1 polymer ?
#
loop_
_entity_poly.entity_id
_entity_poly.type
_entity_poly.pdbx_seq_one_letter_code
_entity_poly.pdbx_strand_id
1 'polypeptide(L)'
;MKHLMTTALVATTVLATWAFADGHSNLPLRELPGIADRDHWVPGEVNADGALEAMQAVVGSDAVPFSGSLDNPIQIALIYPSSDTSDFWARNYLAMTKRLDELGIAYETTEFASRQIEHSLQTTYANQVVQDKDIYDYVVFGPSELAIQADNISKLAAETDDLTTYVWAFHTPLKDMAHQPAAWFDFSSAAGALTMCDYMLGRLGNDVTMAMNRGIPGITDNQRSGDFKACVEEKGNWTTVYEHYGEYQREGGFAGTSLILQSYPEAKIIHNANTAMAMGSVEAQVSVGKEKEIFSTGWGGTGLELDAIRRGELDATPMRMGDDVGAATAEAIKADLEGRAGELPFVFLGRITVAHDQMSADELNALEQEAFRFSGVGALDR
;
A
#
# COMPACT_ATOMS: atom_id res chain seq x y z
N MET A 1 63.80 8.89 7.48
CA MET A 1 62.73 9.16 6.49
C MET A 1 61.79 7.97 6.52
N LYS A 2 60.66 8.08 7.20
CA LYS A 2 59.61 7.04 7.24
C LYS A 2 58.44 7.56 6.39
N HIS A 3 58.12 6.90 5.30
CA HIS A 3 56.98 7.17 4.49
C HIS A 3 55.75 6.54 5.16
N LEU A 4 54.79 7.39 5.60
CA LEU A 4 53.45 6.98 5.93
C LEU A 4 52.68 6.84 4.60
N MET A 5 52.25 5.62 4.25
CA MET A 5 51.24 5.39 3.25
C MET A 5 49.88 5.55 3.90
N THR A 6 49.15 6.60 3.52
CA THR A 6 47.74 6.81 3.91
C THR A 6 46.90 6.03 2.89
N THR A 7 46.33 4.91 3.32
CA THR A 7 45.34 4.17 2.55
C THR A 7 43.99 4.90 2.66
N ALA A 8 43.58 5.53 1.56
CA ALA A 8 42.22 6.08 1.47
C ALA A 8 41.22 4.94 1.30
N LEU A 9 40.39 4.73 2.28
CA LEU A 9 39.22 3.84 2.21
C LEU A 9 38.19 4.52 1.31
N VAL A 10 38.04 4.08 0.07
CA VAL A 10 36.96 4.47 -0.82
C VAL A 10 35.73 3.69 -0.34
N ALA A 11 34.85 4.35 0.41
CA ALA A 11 33.50 3.84 0.68
C ALA A 11 32.72 3.86 -0.64
N THR A 12 32.62 2.71 -1.30
CA THR A 12 31.68 2.51 -2.39
C THR A 12 30.29 2.47 -1.76
N THR A 13 29.58 3.59 -1.78
CA THR A 13 28.13 3.61 -1.59
C THR A 13 27.53 2.80 -2.73
N VAL A 14 27.11 1.60 -2.43
CA VAL A 14 26.18 0.84 -3.28
C VAL A 14 24.86 1.58 -3.20
N LEU A 15 24.64 2.50 -4.15
CA LEU A 15 23.30 2.99 -4.45
C LEU A 15 22.53 1.76 -4.93
N ALA A 16 21.69 1.20 -4.06
CA ALA A 16 20.67 0.27 -4.50
C ALA A 16 19.87 1.02 -5.58
N THR A 17 20.02 0.61 -6.83
CA THR A 17 19.17 1.08 -7.91
C THR A 17 17.78 0.51 -7.61
N TRP A 18 16.96 1.32 -6.99
CA TRP A 18 15.56 1.04 -6.80
C TRP A 18 14.98 0.81 -8.20
N ALA A 19 14.59 -0.42 -8.49
CA ALA A 19 13.78 -0.68 -9.67
C ALA A 19 12.43 -0.02 -9.39
N PHE A 20 12.25 1.19 -9.89
CA PHE A 20 10.96 1.83 -9.89
C PHE A 20 10.00 0.91 -10.66
N ALA A 21 8.82 0.71 -10.11
CA ALA A 21 7.75 -0.04 -10.76
C ALA A 21 7.17 0.70 -12.01
N ASP A 22 7.96 1.55 -12.63
CA ASP A 22 7.55 2.49 -13.69
C ASP A 22 6.92 1.80 -14.91
N GLY A 23 7.28 0.55 -15.19
CA GLY A 23 6.69 -0.22 -16.28
C GLY A 23 5.31 -0.80 -15.97
N HIS A 24 4.94 -0.90 -14.68
CA HIS A 24 3.71 -1.59 -14.25
C HIS A 24 2.60 -0.63 -13.82
N SER A 25 2.93 0.62 -13.46
CA SER A 25 1.95 1.62 -13.03
C SER A 25 0.96 2.04 -14.13
N ASN A 26 1.28 1.79 -15.39
CA ASN A 26 0.46 2.11 -16.56
C ASN A 26 -0.26 0.89 -17.16
N LEU A 27 -0.27 -0.25 -16.47
CA LEU A 27 -0.97 -1.43 -16.98
C LEU A 27 -2.47 -1.29 -16.81
N PRO A 28 -3.27 -1.63 -17.84
CA PRO A 28 -4.71 -1.68 -17.70
C PRO A 28 -5.11 -2.74 -16.67
N LEU A 29 -6.23 -2.51 -15.97
CA LEU A 29 -6.83 -3.54 -15.14
C LEU A 29 -7.22 -4.73 -16.00
N ARG A 30 -7.03 -5.94 -15.46
CA ARG A 30 -7.58 -7.13 -16.08
C ARG A 30 -9.10 -7.11 -16.00
N GLU A 31 -9.73 -7.46 -17.10
CA GLU A 31 -11.14 -7.86 -17.10
C GLU A 31 -11.30 -9.13 -16.25
N LEU A 32 -12.23 -9.10 -15.32
CA LEU A 32 -12.50 -10.21 -14.43
C LEU A 32 -13.96 -10.65 -14.59
N PRO A 33 -14.21 -11.91 -14.87
CA PRO A 33 -15.57 -12.42 -14.96
C PRO A 33 -16.35 -12.18 -13.67
N GLY A 34 -17.47 -11.49 -13.74
CA GLY A 34 -18.43 -11.31 -12.64
C GLY A 34 -18.19 -10.07 -11.76
N ILE A 35 -17.19 -9.23 -12.08
CA ILE A 35 -17.05 -7.89 -11.50
C ILE A 35 -17.51 -6.89 -12.54
N ALA A 36 -18.37 -5.95 -12.14
CA ALA A 36 -18.83 -4.89 -13.04
C ALA A 36 -17.62 -4.14 -13.62
N ASP A 37 -17.56 -4.04 -14.94
CA ASP A 37 -16.56 -3.25 -15.64
C ASP A 37 -16.70 -1.81 -15.18
N ARG A 38 -15.70 -1.34 -14.44
CA ARG A 38 -15.57 0.06 -14.05
C ARG A 38 -14.34 0.66 -14.71
N ASP A 39 -14.51 1.84 -15.25
CA ASP A 39 -13.41 2.59 -15.83
C ASP A 39 -12.48 3.09 -14.75
N HIS A 40 -11.18 2.92 -14.96
CA HIS A 40 -10.13 3.33 -14.07
C HIS A 40 -9.17 4.32 -14.72
N TRP A 41 -8.60 5.19 -13.89
CA TRP A 41 -7.55 6.08 -14.32
C TRP A 41 -6.22 5.31 -14.44
N VAL A 42 -5.54 5.51 -15.55
CA VAL A 42 -4.14 5.12 -15.71
C VAL A 42 -3.28 6.34 -15.37
N PRO A 43 -2.40 6.29 -14.37
CA PRO A 43 -1.64 7.47 -13.92
C PRO A 43 -0.93 8.23 -15.03
N GLY A 44 -0.32 7.53 -15.98
CA GLY A 44 0.34 8.16 -17.15
C GLY A 44 -0.60 8.85 -18.13
N GLU A 45 -1.93 8.65 -18.03
CA GLU A 45 -2.92 9.34 -18.88
C GLU A 45 -3.43 10.64 -18.23
N VAL A 46 -3.36 10.76 -16.90
CA VAL A 46 -4.00 11.85 -16.16
C VAL A 46 -3.03 12.78 -15.47
N ASN A 47 -1.83 12.32 -15.14
CA ASN A 47 -0.81 13.16 -14.56
C ASN A 47 -0.13 14.02 -15.63
N ALA A 48 0.19 15.24 -15.29
CA ALA A 48 1.09 16.03 -16.11
C ALA A 48 2.48 15.37 -16.15
N ASP A 49 3.19 15.56 -17.28
CA ASP A 49 4.53 15.00 -17.47
C ASP A 49 5.47 15.39 -16.31
N GLY A 50 6.08 14.38 -15.68
CA GLY A 50 7.01 14.56 -14.56
C GLY A 50 6.39 14.94 -13.21
N ALA A 51 5.07 15.11 -13.10
CA ALA A 51 4.43 15.48 -11.82
C ALA A 51 4.54 14.39 -10.76
N LEU A 52 4.40 13.10 -11.15
CA LEU A 52 4.55 11.97 -10.25
C LEU A 52 5.99 11.87 -9.71
N GLU A 53 6.97 11.90 -10.58
CA GLU A 53 8.39 11.82 -10.23
C GLU A 53 8.83 13.01 -9.37
N ALA A 54 8.33 14.22 -9.67
CA ALA A 54 8.58 15.40 -8.86
C ALA A 54 8.02 15.24 -7.45
N MET A 55 6.80 14.72 -7.32
CA MET A 55 6.17 14.48 -6.01
C MET A 55 6.87 13.36 -5.24
N GLN A 56 7.27 12.26 -5.90
CA GLN A 56 8.05 11.18 -5.28
C GLN A 56 9.40 11.69 -4.77
N ALA A 57 10.07 12.58 -5.52
CA ALA A 57 11.30 13.21 -5.09
C ALA A 57 11.11 14.11 -3.86
N VAL A 58 10.03 14.90 -3.82
CA VAL A 58 9.67 15.74 -2.65
C VAL A 58 9.38 14.87 -1.43
N VAL A 59 8.58 13.82 -1.59
CA VAL A 59 8.27 12.87 -0.51
C VAL A 59 9.52 12.19 0.04
N GLY A 60 10.49 11.85 -0.81
CA GLY A 60 11.75 11.22 -0.45
C GLY A 60 12.82 12.16 0.13
N SER A 61 12.58 13.48 0.16
CA SER A 61 13.55 14.50 0.61
C SER A 61 13.20 15.10 1.98
N ASP A 62 14.13 15.89 2.52
CA ASP A 62 13.87 16.71 3.69
C ASP A 62 12.73 17.70 3.44
N ALA A 63 11.95 17.99 4.47
CA ALA A 63 10.82 18.90 4.37
C ALA A 63 11.29 20.33 4.06
N VAL A 64 10.67 20.96 3.07
CA VAL A 64 10.78 22.40 2.84
C VAL A 64 9.60 23.08 3.55
N PRO A 65 9.83 23.90 4.60
CA PRO A 65 8.75 24.48 5.38
C PRO A 65 7.73 25.24 4.53
N PHE A 66 6.47 25.23 4.97
CA PHE A 66 5.41 26.05 4.39
C PHE A 66 5.79 27.54 4.42
N SER A 67 5.66 28.21 3.29
CA SER A 67 6.09 29.60 3.13
C SER A 67 5.06 30.64 3.56
N GLY A 68 3.81 30.21 3.80
CA GLY A 68 2.71 31.06 4.20
C GLY A 68 2.54 31.20 5.72
N SER A 69 1.41 31.74 6.13
CA SER A 69 0.96 31.79 7.52
C SER A 69 -0.51 31.43 7.60
N LEU A 70 -0.89 30.73 8.65
CA LEU A 70 -2.29 30.37 8.91
C LEU A 70 -2.78 31.15 10.12
N ASP A 71 -3.97 31.71 10.04
CA ASP A 71 -4.63 32.38 11.18
C ASP A 71 -5.13 31.38 12.22
N ASN A 72 -5.53 30.19 11.78
CA ASN A 72 -5.98 29.08 12.60
C ASN A 72 -5.37 27.77 12.08
N PRO A 73 -5.29 26.70 12.90
CA PRO A 73 -4.97 25.37 12.45
C PRO A 73 -5.97 24.88 11.37
N ILE A 74 -5.47 24.25 10.32
CA ILE A 74 -6.35 23.56 9.36
C ILE A 74 -7.06 22.38 10.01
N GLN A 75 -8.29 22.14 9.60
CA GLN A 75 -9.15 21.08 10.12
C GLN A 75 -9.21 19.90 9.13
N ILE A 76 -8.80 18.72 9.55
CA ILE A 76 -8.71 17.54 8.69
C ILE A 76 -9.61 16.43 9.23
N ALA A 77 -10.63 16.04 8.46
CA ALA A 77 -11.39 14.82 8.72
C ALA A 77 -10.67 13.61 8.09
N LEU A 78 -10.52 12.52 8.83
CA LEU A 78 -9.97 11.26 8.32
C LEU A 78 -11.00 10.14 8.48
N ILE A 79 -11.42 9.57 7.36
CA ILE A 79 -12.33 8.42 7.32
C ILE A 79 -11.56 7.23 6.75
N TYR A 80 -11.24 6.22 7.57
CA TYR A 80 -10.44 5.09 7.12
C TYR A 80 -10.69 3.81 7.95
N PRO A 81 -10.33 2.62 7.43
CA PRO A 81 -10.36 1.40 8.22
C PRO A 81 -9.35 1.42 9.36
N SER A 82 -9.69 0.80 10.48
CA SER A 82 -8.78 0.64 11.61
C SER A 82 -7.61 -0.32 11.32
N SER A 83 -6.64 -0.36 12.20
CA SER A 83 -5.41 -1.16 12.04
C SER A 83 -5.57 -2.67 12.27
N ASP A 84 -6.79 -3.17 12.54
CA ASP A 84 -7.07 -4.58 12.82
C ASP A 84 -6.77 -5.53 11.65
N THR A 85 -6.77 -5.03 10.40
CA THR A 85 -6.41 -5.81 9.21
C THR A 85 -5.03 -5.48 8.64
N SER A 86 -4.53 -4.27 8.90
CA SER A 86 -3.22 -3.79 8.44
C SER A 86 -2.85 -2.51 9.17
N ASP A 87 -1.60 -2.31 9.48
CA ASP A 87 -1.05 -1.07 10.02
C ASP A 87 -1.01 0.08 8.99
N PHE A 88 -1.31 -0.20 7.72
CA PHE A 88 -1.25 0.74 6.60
C PHE A 88 -1.94 2.09 6.90
N TRP A 89 -3.17 2.04 7.41
CA TRP A 89 -3.96 3.24 7.65
C TRP A 89 -3.36 4.12 8.74
N ALA A 90 -3.04 3.52 9.89
CA ALA A 90 -2.43 4.22 11.01
C ALA A 90 -1.04 4.76 10.66
N ARG A 91 -0.24 4.04 9.86
CA ARG A 91 1.07 4.53 9.38
C ARG A 91 0.92 5.75 8.49
N ASN A 92 -0.02 5.75 7.56
CA ASN A 92 -0.25 6.92 6.70
C ASN A 92 -0.76 8.12 7.49
N TYR A 93 -1.60 7.91 8.50
CA TYR A 93 -1.98 8.97 9.43
C TYR A 93 -0.76 9.56 10.15
N LEU A 94 0.07 8.72 10.76
CA LEU A 94 1.28 9.15 11.45
C LEU A 94 2.27 9.83 10.50
N ALA A 95 2.44 9.32 9.29
CA ALA A 95 3.33 9.91 8.29
C ALA A 95 2.83 11.28 7.83
N MET A 96 1.52 11.43 7.60
CA MET A 96 0.91 12.71 7.23
C MET A 96 1.11 13.75 8.34
N THR A 97 0.75 13.43 9.58
CA THR A 97 0.88 14.35 10.71
C THR A 97 2.32 14.72 10.99
N LYS A 98 3.24 13.74 10.96
CA LYS A 98 4.67 14.00 11.13
C LYS A 98 5.23 14.91 10.03
N ARG A 99 4.81 14.69 8.78
CA ARG A 99 5.24 15.56 7.68
C ARG A 99 4.65 16.96 7.78
N LEU A 100 3.38 17.13 8.22
CA LEU A 100 2.79 18.44 8.52
C LEU A 100 3.56 19.19 9.61
N ASP A 101 4.00 18.48 10.68
CA ASP A 101 4.85 19.04 11.72
C ASP A 101 6.19 19.57 11.15
N GLU A 102 6.85 18.78 10.29
CA GLU A 102 8.10 19.16 9.64
C GLU A 102 7.93 20.35 8.68
N LEU A 103 6.77 20.44 8.03
CA LEU A 103 6.39 21.56 7.16
C LEU A 103 6.02 22.83 7.97
N GLY A 104 5.82 22.73 9.27
CA GLY A 104 5.38 23.83 10.13
C GLY A 104 3.93 24.25 9.89
N ILE A 105 3.08 23.36 9.40
CA ILE A 105 1.65 23.59 9.19
C ILE A 105 0.89 23.20 10.45
N ALA A 106 0.19 24.13 11.06
CA ALA A 106 -0.68 23.87 12.20
C ALA A 106 -1.96 23.18 11.75
N TYR A 107 -2.34 22.09 12.41
CA TYR A 107 -3.51 21.28 12.05
C TYR A 107 -4.23 20.73 13.29
N GLU A 108 -5.49 20.37 13.11
CA GLU A 108 -6.27 19.52 14.01
C GLU A 108 -6.93 18.40 13.21
N THR A 109 -7.01 17.19 13.77
CA THR A 109 -7.57 16.03 13.10
C THR A 109 -8.79 15.47 13.82
N THR A 110 -9.79 15.03 13.05
CA THR A 110 -10.91 14.24 13.54
C THR A 110 -10.91 12.90 12.83
N GLU A 111 -10.72 11.82 13.58
CA GLU A 111 -10.65 10.46 13.04
C GLU A 111 -11.99 9.73 13.13
N PHE A 112 -12.40 9.16 12.02
CA PHE A 112 -13.59 8.31 11.86
C PHE A 112 -13.13 6.91 11.43
N ALA A 113 -12.69 6.10 12.39
CA ALA A 113 -12.19 4.76 12.12
C ALA A 113 -13.32 3.72 12.14
N SER A 114 -13.28 2.76 11.19
CA SER A 114 -14.18 1.62 11.10
C SER A 114 -13.36 0.33 10.97
N ARG A 115 -13.99 -0.83 11.17
CA ARG A 115 -13.36 -2.08 10.74
C ARG A 115 -13.44 -2.19 9.21
N GLN A 116 -12.53 -2.98 8.61
CA GLN A 116 -12.46 -3.16 7.15
C GLN A 116 -13.79 -3.60 6.53
N ILE A 117 -14.57 -4.41 7.25
CA ILE A 117 -15.84 -4.98 6.79
C ILE A 117 -17.06 -4.09 7.10
N GLU A 118 -16.89 -2.98 7.83
CA GLU A 118 -17.98 -2.10 8.26
C GLU A 118 -18.27 -0.99 7.23
N HIS A 119 -18.54 -1.39 5.98
CA HIS A 119 -18.76 -0.47 4.87
C HIS A 119 -19.83 0.58 5.13
N SER A 120 -20.95 0.20 5.78
CA SER A 120 -22.06 1.11 6.12
C SER A 120 -21.67 2.16 7.14
N LEU A 121 -20.71 1.87 8.02
CA LEU A 121 -20.21 2.83 8.99
C LEU A 121 -19.42 3.95 8.31
N GLN A 122 -18.61 3.62 7.30
CA GLN A 122 -17.94 4.64 6.47
C GLN A 122 -18.95 5.54 5.73
N THR A 123 -20.08 4.98 5.26
CA THR A 123 -21.16 5.79 4.68
C THR A 123 -21.76 6.76 5.71
N THR A 124 -21.92 6.33 6.96
CA THR A 124 -22.39 7.20 8.04
C THR A 124 -21.40 8.34 8.31
N TYR A 125 -20.12 8.05 8.37
CA TYR A 125 -19.06 9.03 8.58
C TYR A 125 -18.94 10.02 7.41
N ALA A 126 -19.00 9.55 6.17
CA ALA A 126 -19.01 10.43 5.00
C ALA A 126 -20.20 11.40 5.03
N ASN A 127 -21.41 10.93 5.39
CA ASN A 127 -22.57 11.78 5.56
C ASN A 127 -22.39 12.81 6.67
N GLN A 128 -21.78 12.42 7.79
CA GLN A 128 -21.49 13.33 8.89
C GLN A 128 -20.52 14.44 8.45
N VAL A 129 -19.42 14.09 7.78
CA VAL A 129 -18.46 15.09 7.28
C VAL A 129 -19.10 16.04 6.28
N VAL A 130 -19.97 15.57 5.38
CA VAL A 130 -20.75 16.45 4.47
C VAL A 130 -21.68 17.38 5.23
N GLN A 131 -22.32 16.92 6.31
CA GLN A 131 -23.18 17.79 7.14
C GLN A 131 -22.39 18.85 7.89
N ASP A 132 -21.17 18.52 8.30
CA ASP A 132 -20.27 19.35 9.10
C ASP A 132 -19.16 19.99 8.23
N LYS A 133 -19.34 20.09 6.90
CA LYS A 133 -18.33 20.53 5.92
C LYS A 133 -17.72 21.90 6.23
N ASP A 134 -18.50 22.82 6.83
CA ASP A 134 -18.03 24.16 7.22
C ASP A 134 -16.98 24.10 8.37
N ILE A 135 -16.78 22.93 8.99
CA ILE A 135 -15.79 22.71 10.05
C ILE A 135 -14.44 22.29 9.47
N TYR A 136 -14.44 21.56 8.36
CA TYR A 136 -13.27 20.92 7.81
C TYR A 136 -12.76 21.64 6.55
N ASP A 137 -11.42 21.83 6.47
CA ASP A 137 -10.75 22.29 5.24
C ASP A 137 -10.45 21.11 4.31
N TYR A 138 -10.12 19.96 4.90
CA TYR A 138 -9.73 18.75 4.17
C TYR A 138 -10.45 17.52 4.70
N VAL A 139 -10.76 16.60 3.79
CA VAL A 139 -11.11 15.22 4.14
C VAL A 139 -10.17 14.25 3.44
N VAL A 140 -9.63 13.30 4.20
CA VAL A 140 -8.85 12.19 3.70
C VAL A 140 -9.67 10.92 3.85
N PHE A 141 -10.05 10.30 2.73
CA PHE A 141 -10.90 9.13 2.71
C PHE A 141 -10.12 7.88 2.30
N GLY A 142 -10.00 6.92 3.20
CA GLY A 142 -9.47 5.59 2.94
C GLY A 142 -10.63 4.59 2.78
N PRO A 143 -10.98 4.14 1.56
CA PRO A 143 -12.13 3.26 1.36
C PRO A 143 -11.88 1.86 1.90
N SER A 144 -12.85 1.31 2.62
CA SER A 144 -12.86 -0.08 3.06
C SER A 144 -12.86 -1.06 1.87
N GLU A 145 -13.56 -0.71 0.79
CA GLU A 145 -13.48 -1.29 -0.55
C GLU A 145 -13.91 -0.21 -1.56
N LEU A 146 -13.09 0.04 -2.57
CA LEU A 146 -13.25 1.19 -3.45
C LEU A 146 -14.59 1.19 -4.18
N ALA A 147 -14.96 0.07 -4.79
CA ALA A 147 -16.20 -0.03 -5.56
C ALA A 147 -17.45 0.23 -4.69
N ILE A 148 -17.40 -0.21 -3.43
CA ILE A 148 -18.50 -0.01 -2.46
C ILE A 148 -18.58 1.45 -2.00
N GLN A 149 -17.43 2.12 -1.87
CA GLN A 149 -17.33 3.46 -1.31
C GLN A 149 -17.31 4.58 -2.37
N ALA A 150 -17.37 4.25 -3.65
CA ALA A 150 -17.27 5.23 -4.75
C ALA A 150 -18.28 6.38 -4.63
N ASP A 151 -19.54 6.07 -4.27
CA ASP A 151 -20.58 7.08 -4.10
C ASP A 151 -20.30 8.01 -2.90
N ASN A 152 -19.68 7.50 -1.84
CA ASN A 152 -19.30 8.31 -0.68
C ASN A 152 -18.14 9.23 -1.01
N ILE A 153 -17.13 8.75 -1.76
CA ILE A 153 -16.04 9.58 -2.26
C ILE A 153 -16.58 10.68 -3.18
N SER A 154 -17.45 10.30 -4.12
CA SER A 154 -18.06 11.27 -5.05
C SER A 154 -18.90 12.31 -4.34
N LYS A 155 -19.60 11.95 -3.26
CA LYS A 155 -20.38 12.88 -2.44
C LYS A 155 -19.49 13.89 -1.72
N LEU A 156 -18.41 13.45 -1.09
CA LEU A 156 -17.44 14.33 -0.46
C LEU A 156 -16.77 15.25 -1.49
N ALA A 157 -16.37 14.68 -2.63
CA ALA A 157 -15.74 15.43 -3.72
C ALA A 157 -16.67 16.44 -4.42
N ALA A 158 -17.98 16.37 -4.20
CA ALA A 158 -18.95 17.37 -4.70
C ALA A 158 -18.91 18.69 -3.91
N GLU A 159 -18.36 18.68 -2.68
CA GLU A 159 -18.35 19.85 -1.77
C GLU A 159 -17.09 20.73 -1.99
N THR A 160 -16.73 20.98 -3.25
CA THR A 160 -15.45 21.60 -3.65
C THR A 160 -15.24 23.04 -3.20
N ASP A 161 -16.30 23.77 -2.86
CA ASP A 161 -16.19 25.17 -2.40
C ASP A 161 -15.80 25.27 -0.91
N ASP A 162 -16.08 24.21 -0.13
CA ASP A 162 -15.93 24.21 1.32
C ASP A 162 -14.89 23.16 1.78
N LEU A 163 -14.67 22.09 1.00
CA LEU A 163 -13.92 20.91 1.44
C LEU A 163 -13.05 20.33 0.33
N THR A 164 -11.75 20.22 0.56
CA THR A 164 -10.84 19.51 -0.35
C THR A 164 -10.79 18.03 -0.01
N THR A 165 -11.16 17.16 -0.96
CA THR A 165 -11.19 15.71 -0.77
C THR A 165 -9.95 15.04 -1.35
N TYR A 166 -9.23 14.30 -0.52
CA TYR A 166 -8.14 13.40 -0.89
C TYR A 166 -8.53 11.95 -0.61
N VAL A 167 -8.05 11.03 -1.44
CA VAL A 167 -8.34 9.59 -1.26
C VAL A 167 -7.05 8.81 -1.07
N TRP A 168 -6.98 8.05 0.02
CA TRP A 168 -5.96 7.03 0.22
C TRP A 168 -6.46 5.71 -0.35
N ALA A 169 -5.69 5.14 -1.27
CA ALA A 169 -6.03 3.88 -1.90
C ALA A 169 -4.82 2.95 -1.97
N PHE A 170 -5.03 1.73 -2.43
CA PHE A 170 -3.98 0.77 -2.76
C PHE A 170 -4.39 -0.07 -3.99
N HIS A 171 -5.07 0.58 -4.91
CA HIS A 171 -5.55 0.04 -6.17
C HIS A 171 -5.93 1.19 -7.11
N THR A 172 -6.03 0.90 -8.41
CA THR A 172 -6.21 1.94 -9.43
C THR A 172 -7.49 2.76 -9.20
N PRO A 173 -7.41 4.10 -9.22
CA PRO A 173 -8.54 4.99 -8.99
C PRO A 173 -9.67 4.83 -10.00
N LEU A 174 -10.92 5.00 -9.55
CA LEU A 174 -12.10 4.91 -10.39
C LEU A 174 -12.29 6.17 -11.24
N LYS A 175 -12.58 5.98 -12.54
CA LYS A 175 -12.84 7.04 -13.50
C LYS A 175 -14.34 7.38 -13.62
N ASP A 176 -15.20 6.37 -13.48
CA ASP A 176 -16.65 6.45 -13.69
C ASP A 176 -17.43 7.00 -12.48
N MET A 177 -16.88 8.00 -11.80
CA MET A 177 -17.50 8.67 -10.66
C MET A 177 -18.08 10.02 -11.08
N ALA A 178 -19.20 10.44 -10.45
CA ALA A 178 -19.86 11.70 -10.76
C ALA A 178 -18.99 12.93 -10.43
N HIS A 179 -18.25 12.84 -9.32
CA HIS A 179 -17.27 13.86 -8.91
C HIS A 179 -15.99 13.16 -8.49
N GLN A 180 -14.86 13.73 -8.92
CA GLN A 180 -13.53 13.21 -8.62
C GLN A 180 -12.93 13.94 -7.42
N PRO A 181 -12.17 13.27 -6.55
CA PRO A 181 -11.41 13.96 -5.50
C PRO A 181 -10.33 14.86 -6.11
N ALA A 182 -9.77 15.75 -5.31
CA ALA A 182 -8.68 16.62 -5.73
C ALA A 182 -7.42 15.83 -6.12
N ALA A 183 -7.13 14.74 -5.40
CA ALA A 183 -6.06 13.80 -5.77
C ALA A 183 -6.30 12.42 -5.14
N TRP A 184 -5.67 11.40 -5.76
CA TRP A 184 -5.58 10.03 -5.28
C TRP A 184 -4.15 9.76 -4.84
N PHE A 185 -4.00 9.18 -3.65
CA PHE A 185 -2.73 8.72 -3.11
C PHE A 185 -2.80 7.20 -2.97
N ASP A 186 -2.01 6.49 -3.76
CA ASP A 186 -2.15 5.06 -4.00
C ASP A 186 -0.82 4.33 -3.90
N PHE A 187 -0.93 3.01 -3.68
CA PHE A 187 0.11 2.03 -3.99
C PHE A 187 -0.50 1.05 -4.97
N SER A 188 -0.08 1.08 -6.21
CA SER A 188 -0.64 0.19 -7.23
C SER A 188 -0.51 -1.28 -6.84
N SER A 189 -1.63 -1.90 -6.47
CA SER A 189 -1.67 -3.33 -6.15
C SER A 189 -1.32 -4.19 -7.36
N ALA A 190 -1.70 -3.77 -8.57
CA ALA A 190 -1.30 -4.42 -9.81
C ALA A 190 0.22 -4.39 -10.02
N ALA A 191 0.86 -3.22 -9.81
CA ALA A 191 2.32 -3.11 -9.89
C ALA A 191 3.01 -4.00 -8.86
N GLY A 192 2.51 -4.03 -7.61
CA GLY A 192 3.02 -4.92 -6.57
C GLY A 192 2.91 -6.39 -6.94
N ALA A 193 1.78 -6.82 -7.53
CA ALA A 193 1.58 -8.18 -8.01
C ALA A 193 2.58 -8.58 -9.10
N LEU A 194 2.82 -7.68 -10.07
CA LEU A 194 3.77 -7.94 -11.16
C LEU A 194 5.21 -7.93 -10.69
N THR A 195 5.59 -7.01 -9.79
CA THR A 195 6.90 -7.01 -9.14
C THR A 195 7.14 -8.33 -8.39
N MET A 196 6.12 -8.81 -7.67
CA MET A 196 6.17 -10.10 -6.97
C MET A 196 6.25 -11.27 -7.95
N CYS A 197 5.50 -11.23 -9.05
CA CYS A 197 5.56 -12.24 -10.10
C CYS A 197 6.96 -12.37 -10.69
N ASP A 198 7.58 -11.27 -11.09
CA ASP A 198 8.93 -11.25 -11.68
C ASP A 198 9.97 -11.78 -10.67
N TYR A 199 9.86 -11.38 -9.39
CA TYR A 199 10.71 -11.93 -8.32
C TYR A 199 10.53 -13.45 -8.18
N MET A 200 9.27 -13.91 -8.10
CA MET A 200 8.97 -15.33 -7.86
C MET A 200 9.41 -16.21 -9.04
N LEU A 201 9.23 -15.76 -10.27
CA LEU A 201 9.72 -16.45 -11.46
C LEU A 201 11.26 -16.54 -11.47
N GLY A 202 11.93 -15.46 -11.10
CA GLY A 202 13.39 -15.46 -10.93
C GLY A 202 13.88 -16.39 -9.81
N ARG A 203 13.12 -16.50 -8.74
CA ARG A 203 13.46 -17.27 -7.53
C ARG A 203 13.17 -18.77 -7.65
N LEU A 204 12.04 -19.13 -8.23
CA LEU A 204 11.50 -20.50 -8.21
C LEU A 204 11.41 -21.13 -9.61
N GLY A 205 11.54 -20.33 -10.66
CA GLY A 205 11.47 -20.80 -12.04
C GLY A 205 10.06 -21.11 -12.51
N ASN A 206 9.96 -22.05 -13.47
CA ASN A 206 8.73 -22.43 -14.15
C ASN A 206 8.13 -23.73 -13.55
N ASP A 207 6.91 -24.05 -13.96
CA ASP A 207 6.20 -25.30 -13.66
C ASP A 207 5.98 -25.52 -12.14
N VAL A 208 5.67 -24.46 -11.41
CA VAL A 208 5.42 -24.51 -9.96
C VAL A 208 3.93 -24.64 -9.67
N THR A 209 3.60 -25.45 -8.65
CA THR A 209 2.23 -25.61 -8.14
C THR A 209 2.01 -24.69 -6.94
N MET A 210 0.95 -23.87 -6.99
CA MET A 210 0.61 -22.94 -5.92
C MET A 210 -0.83 -23.09 -5.43
N ALA A 211 -1.07 -22.62 -4.21
CA ALA A 211 -2.40 -22.35 -3.66
C ALA A 211 -2.45 -20.90 -3.15
N MET A 212 -3.64 -20.37 -2.92
CA MET A 212 -3.82 -18.96 -2.59
C MET A 212 -4.87 -18.76 -1.50
N ASN A 213 -4.55 -17.86 -0.57
CA ASN A 213 -5.52 -17.21 0.30
C ASN A 213 -5.84 -15.83 -0.29
N ARG A 214 -7.04 -15.71 -0.85
CA ARG A 214 -7.56 -14.52 -1.52
C ARG A 214 -8.32 -13.63 -0.55
N GLY A 215 -8.44 -12.35 -0.89
CA GLY A 215 -9.18 -11.36 -0.11
C GLY A 215 -10.69 -11.41 -0.30
N ILE A 216 -11.36 -10.28 -0.07
CA ILE A 216 -12.75 -10.08 -0.44
C ILE A 216 -12.80 -9.92 -1.96
N PRO A 217 -13.70 -10.63 -2.67
CA PRO A 217 -13.85 -10.44 -4.11
C PRO A 217 -14.11 -8.98 -4.48
N GLY A 218 -13.23 -8.39 -5.27
CA GLY A 218 -13.26 -6.98 -5.65
C GLY A 218 -11.97 -6.57 -6.35
N ILE A 219 -11.82 -5.27 -6.62
CA ILE A 219 -10.68 -4.70 -7.35
C ILE A 219 -9.36 -5.04 -6.65
N THR A 220 -9.29 -4.86 -5.34
CA THR A 220 -8.08 -5.09 -4.54
C THR A 220 -7.61 -6.55 -4.63
N ASP A 221 -8.52 -7.53 -4.43
CA ASP A 221 -8.17 -8.95 -4.52
C ASP A 221 -7.75 -9.32 -5.94
N ASN A 222 -8.44 -8.79 -6.93
CA ASN A 222 -8.12 -9.03 -8.33
C ASN A 222 -6.72 -8.57 -8.69
N GLN A 223 -6.33 -7.38 -8.25
CA GLN A 223 -4.98 -6.87 -8.49
C GLN A 223 -3.92 -7.64 -7.71
N ARG A 224 -4.16 -7.95 -6.44
CA ARG A 224 -3.17 -8.63 -5.58
C ARG A 224 -3.01 -10.11 -5.91
N SER A 225 -4.13 -10.80 -6.08
CA SER A 225 -4.18 -12.25 -6.30
C SER A 225 -4.36 -12.60 -7.77
N GLY A 226 -5.32 -11.94 -8.45
CA GLY A 226 -5.66 -12.24 -9.84
C GLY A 226 -4.54 -11.90 -10.81
N ASP A 227 -3.96 -10.69 -10.74
CA ASP A 227 -2.85 -10.26 -11.60
C ASP A 227 -1.58 -11.07 -11.33
N PHE A 228 -1.29 -11.36 -10.04
CA PHE A 228 -0.18 -12.24 -9.68
C PHE A 228 -0.35 -13.63 -10.30
N LYS A 229 -1.50 -14.28 -10.05
CA LYS A 229 -1.83 -15.60 -10.60
C LYS A 229 -1.66 -15.63 -12.12
N ALA A 230 -2.29 -14.70 -12.79
CA ALA A 230 -2.25 -14.66 -14.24
C ALA A 230 -0.83 -14.44 -14.78
N CYS A 231 -0.03 -13.59 -14.11
CA CYS A 231 1.35 -13.36 -14.52
C CYS A 231 2.21 -14.63 -14.38
N VAL A 232 2.14 -15.35 -13.26
CA VAL A 232 2.95 -16.56 -13.05
C VAL A 232 2.45 -17.74 -13.90
N GLU A 233 1.15 -17.85 -14.14
CA GLU A 233 0.58 -18.87 -15.03
C GLU A 233 0.97 -18.62 -16.49
N GLU A 234 0.90 -17.38 -16.96
CA GLU A 234 1.23 -17.01 -18.35
C GLU A 234 2.74 -17.08 -18.62
N LYS A 235 3.57 -16.48 -17.75
CA LYS A 235 5.01 -16.38 -17.97
C LYS A 235 5.79 -17.62 -17.50
N GLY A 236 5.31 -18.27 -16.44
CA GLY A 236 6.02 -19.36 -15.76
C GLY A 236 5.37 -20.74 -15.90
N ASN A 237 4.23 -20.85 -16.57
CA ASN A 237 3.46 -22.11 -16.66
C ASN A 237 3.13 -22.70 -15.28
N TRP A 238 2.85 -21.82 -14.28
CA TRP A 238 2.48 -22.28 -12.95
C TRP A 238 1.05 -22.83 -12.94
N THR A 239 0.74 -23.66 -11.96
CA THR A 239 -0.59 -24.23 -11.77
C THR A 239 -1.15 -23.86 -10.42
N THR A 240 -2.31 -23.20 -10.40
CA THR A 240 -3.06 -22.92 -9.16
C THR A 240 -3.98 -24.10 -8.87
N VAL A 241 -3.73 -24.82 -7.77
CA VAL A 241 -4.52 -26.01 -7.40
C VAL A 241 -5.68 -25.69 -6.46
N TYR A 242 -5.60 -24.58 -5.73
CA TYR A 242 -6.66 -24.19 -4.82
C TYR A 242 -6.64 -22.68 -4.52
N GLU A 243 -7.82 -22.09 -4.37
CA GLU A 243 -8.02 -20.69 -3.98
C GLU A 243 -9.04 -20.64 -2.85
N HIS A 244 -8.67 -20.03 -1.72
CA HIS A 244 -9.50 -19.82 -0.55
C HIS A 244 -9.77 -18.33 -0.36
N TYR A 245 -11.02 -17.93 -0.22
CA TYR A 245 -11.38 -16.55 0.09
C TYR A 245 -11.42 -16.35 1.61
N GLY A 246 -10.31 -15.84 2.16
CA GLY A 246 -10.13 -15.61 3.59
C GLY A 246 -10.55 -14.22 4.06
N GLU A 247 -11.17 -13.41 3.17
CA GLU A 247 -11.82 -12.12 3.46
C GLU A 247 -10.90 -11.10 4.17
N TYR A 248 -9.60 -11.15 3.90
CA TYR A 248 -8.55 -10.35 4.56
C TYR A 248 -8.42 -10.59 6.07
N GLN A 249 -9.01 -11.67 6.60
CA GLN A 249 -8.99 -11.99 8.04
C GLN A 249 -7.88 -13.01 8.36
N ARG A 250 -7.28 -12.89 9.56
CA ARG A 250 -6.24 -13.81 10.04
C ARG A 250 -6.76 -15.24 10.15
N GLU A 251 -7.96 -15.40 10.69
CA GLU A 251 -8.66 -16.69 10.79
C GLU A 251 -8.91 -17.31 9.41
N GLY A 252 -9.22 -16.48 8.41
CA GLY A 252 -9.41 -16.91 7.02
C GLY A 252 -8.10 -17.44 6.43
N GLY A 253 -6.98 -16.75 6.66
CA GLY A 253 -5.65 -17.21 6.27
C GLY A 253 -5.25 -18.53 6.95
N PHE A 254 -5.52 -18.66 8.24
CA PHE A 254 -5.28 -19.90 9.01
C PHE A 254 -6.13 -21.06 8.46
N ALA A 255 -7.42 -20.85 8.28
CA ALA A 255 -8.35 -21.90 7.82
C ALA A 255 -8.00 -22.36 6.39
N GLY A 256 -7.76 -21.41 5.46
CA GLY A 256 -7.36 -21.71 4.09
C GLY A 256 -6.06 -22.48 4.01
N THR A 257 -5.04 -22.04 4.75
CA THR A 257 -3.74 -22.72 4.81
C THR A 257 -3.84 -24.10 5.44
N SER A 258 -4.60 -24.26 6.51
CA SER A 258 -4.83 -25.59 7.12
C SER A 258 -5.45 -26.58 6.12
N LEU A 259 -6.42 -26.11 5.32
CA LEU A 259 -7.03 -26.92 4.28
C LEU A 259 -6.04 -27.25 3.14
N ILE A 260 -5.22 -26.27 2.73
CA ILE A 260 -4.17 -26.47 1.70
C ILE A 260 -3.19 -27.54 2.17
N LEU A 261 -2.66 -27.43 3.38
CA LEU A 261 -1.70 -28.38 3.96
C LEU A 261 -2.23 -29.80 4.04
N GLN A 262 -3.53 -29.94 4.26
CA GLN A 262 -4.20 -31.25 4.38
C GLN A 262 -4.56 -31.86 3.02
N SER A 263 -5.04 -31.06 2.08
CA SER A 263 -5.74 -31.54 0.88
C SER A 263 -4.95 -31.34 -0.42
N TYR A 264 -3.93 -30.46 -0.41
CA TYR A 264 -3.15 -30.09 -1.59
C TYR A 264 -1.64 -30.18 -1.31
N PRO A 265 -1.12 -31.35 -0.95
CA PRO A 265 0.30 -31.51 -0.54
C PRO A 265 1.29 -31.21 -1.69
N GLU A 266 0.81 -31.14 -2.94
CA GLU A 266 1.60 -30.74 -4.09
C GLU A 266 1.86 -29.24 -4.17
N ALA A 267 1.12 -28.40 -3.44
CA ALA A 267 1.36 -26.97 -3.39
C ALA A 267 2.74 -26.65 -2.80
N LYS A 268 3.57 -25.96 -3.55
CA LYS A 268 4.90 -25.50 -3.13
C LYS A 268 4.89 -24.08 -2.63
N ILE A 269 3.83 -23.33 -2.93
CA ILE A 269 3.66 -21.94 -2.59
C ILE A 269 2.26 -21.73 -2.03
N ILE A 270 2.16 -20.86 -1.00
CA ILE A 270 0.92 -20.29 -0.51
C ILE A 270 1.03 -18.76 -0.64
N HIS A 271 0.27 -18.19 -1.57
CA HIS A 271 0.14 -16.75 -1.70
C HIS A 271 -0.96 -16.22 -0.78
N ASN A 272 -0.70 -15.08 -0.10
CA ASN A 272 -1.67 -14.43 0.78
C ASN A 272 -1.88 -12.97 0.36
N ALA A 273 -3.11 -12.53 0.19
CA ALA A 273 -3.45 -11.23 -0.37
C ALA A 273 -3.32 -10.04 0.62
N ASN A 274 -3.04 -10.29 1.91
CA ASN A 274 -2.73 -9.25 2.89
C ASN A 274 -1.95 -9.80 4.09
N THR A 275 -1.46 -8.89 4.94
CA THR A 275 -0.70 -9.22 6.16
C THR A 275 -1.48 -10.13 7.12
N ALA A 276 -2.75 -9.83 7.40
CA ALA A 276 -3.52 -10.61 8.38
C ALA A 276 -3.63 -12.08 7.95
N MET A 277 -3.96 -12.34 6.68
CA MET A 277 -4.00 -13.71 6.15
C MET A 277 -2.61 -14.36 6.09
N ALA A 278 -1.56 -13.59 5.77
CA ALA A 278 -0.19 -14.10 5.79
C ALA A 278 0.21 -14.56 7.19
N MET A 279 -0.11 -13.80 8.24
CA MET A 279 0.16 -14.20 9.63
C MET A 279 -0.66 -15.41 10.03
N GLY A 280 -1.92 -15.53 9.63
CA GLY A 280 -2.73 -16.74 9.84
C GLY A 280 -2.17 -17.96 9.10
N SER A 281 -1.65 -17.75 7.88
CA SER A 281 -0.98 -18.78 7.09
C SER A 281 0.31 -19.29 7.78
N VAL A 282 1.15 -18.36 8.25
CA VAL A 282 2.35 -18.68 9.04
C VAL A 282 1.98 -19.50 10.28
N GLU A 283 0.99 -19.05 11.04
CA GLU A 283 0.52 -19.75 12.25
C GLU A 283 0.06 -21.19 11.95
N ALA A 284 -0.69 -21.40 10.87
CA ALA A 284 -1.12 -22.72 10.43
C ALA A 284 0.08 -23.62 10.07
N GLN A 285 1.07 -23.10 9.35
CA GLN A 285 2.28 -23.84 8.97
C GLN A 285 3.15 -24.18 10.18
N VAL A 286 3.39 -23.23 11.08
CA VAL A 286 4.16 -23.42 12.32
C VAL A 286 3.49 -24.48 13.20
N SER A 287 2.15 -24.48 13.28
CA SER A 287 1.40 -25.45 14.11
C SER A 287 1.64 -26.91 13.71
N VAL A 288 2.08 -27.17 12.47
CA VAL A 288 2.37 -28.50 11.94
C VAL A 288 3.85 -28.67 11.52
N GLY A 289 4.71 -27.70 11.81
CA GLY A 289 6.15 -27.73 11.53
C GLY A 289 6.51 -27.69 10.04
N LYS A 290 5.71 -26.98 9.22
CA LYS A 290 5.91 -26.88 7.77
C LYS A 290 6.27 -25.48 7.27
N GLU A 291 6.57 -24.55 8.15
CA GLU A 291 6.91 -23.15 7.84
C GLU A 291 8.15 -22.98 6.96
N LYS A 292 8.97 -24.03 6.82
CA LYS A 292 10.17 -24.07 5.97
C LYS A 292 10.07 -25.01 4.76
N GLU A 293 8.94 -25.68 4.60
CA GLU A 293 8.71 -26.64 3.52
C GLU A 293 7.94 -26.03 2.36
N ILE A 294 7.14 -24.99 2.63
CA ILE A 294 6.25 -24.34 1.65
C ILE A 294 6.61 -22.87 1.61
N PHE A 295 6.88 -22.38 0.42
CA PHE A 295 7.16 -20.95 0.20
C PHE A 295 5.91 -20.12 0.44
N SER A 296 5.97 -19.19 1.40
CA SER A 296 4.84 -18.35 1.76
C SER A 296 5.09 -16.89 1.41
N THR A 297 4.08 -16.25 0.82
CA THR A 297 4.13 -14.81 0.54
C THR A 297 3.11 -14.05 1.36
N GLY A 298 3.46 -12.80 1.71
CA GLY A 298 2.54 -11.82 2.25
C GLY A 298 2.10 -10.80 1.23
N TRP A 299 1.52 -9.71 1.71
CA TRP A 299 1.21 -8.53 0.93
C TRP A 299 1.19 -7.27 1.81
N GLY A 300 2.11 -6.35 1.53
CA GLY A 300 2.14 -5.03 2.15
C GLY A 300 3.47 -4.65 2.78
N GLY A 301 4.27 -5.63 3.23
CA GLY A 301 5.57 -5.38 3.83
C GLY A 301 5.48 -4.70 5.19
N THR A 302 4.48 -5.09 6.00
CA THR A 302 4.32 -4.58 7.36
C THR A 302 5.42 -5.08 8.29
N GLY A 303 5.60 -4.45 9.46
CA GLY A 303 6.56 -4.89 10.47
C GLY A 303 6.37 -6.36 10.85
N LEU A 304 5.11 -6.84 10.96
CA LEU A 304 4.79 -8.24 11.26
C LEU A 304 5.31 -9.20 10.17
N GLU A 305 5.19 -8.82 8.90
CA GLU A 305 5.69 -9.62 7.78
C GLU A 305 7.23 -9.63 7.75
N LEU A 306 7.86 -8.47 7.96
CA LEU A 306 9.32 -8.38 8.03
C LEU A 306 9.89 -9.21 9.18
N ASP A 307 9.24 -9.21 10.33
CA ASP A 307 9.64 -10.05 11.47
C ASP A 307 9.44 -11.54 11.17
N ALA A 308 8.37 -11.92 10.48
CA ALA A 308 8.18 -13.29 10.03
C ALA A 308 9.26 -13.72 9.02
N ILE A 309 9.67 -12.82 8.10
CA ILE A 309 10.80 -13.05 7.18
C ILE A 309 12.10 -13.24 7.98
N ARG A 310 12.39 -12.39 8.97
CA ARG A 310 13.59 -12.53 9.83
C ARG A 310 13.65 -13.84 10.58
N ARG A 311 12.48 -14.38 10.98
CA ARG A 311 12.37 -15.69 11.65
C ARG A 311 12.38 -16.88 10.67
N GLY A 312 12.32 -16.63 9.34
CA GLY A 312 12.21 -17.68 8.31
C GLY A 312 10.86 -18.39 8.34
N GLU A 313 9.79 -17.70 8.68
CA GLU A 313 8.41 -18.16 8.72
C GLU A 313 7.59 -17.63 7.52
N LEU A 314 8.05 -16.56 6.89
CA LEU A 314 7.55 -15.98 5.66
C LEU A 314 8.71 -15.76 4.72
N ASP A 315 8.54 -16.00 3.42
CA ASP A 315 9.65 -15.98 2.46
C ASP A 315 9.75 -14.68 1.67
N ALA A 316 8.62 -14.06 1.32
CA ALA A 316 8.62 -12.82 0.58
C ALA A 316 7.31 -12.04 0.73
N THR A 317 7.40 -10.72 0.52
CA THR A 317 6.24 -9.84 0.46
C THR A 317 6.49 -8.66 -0.49
N PRO A 318 5.54 -8.28 -1.36
CA PRO A 318 5.60 -6.99 -2.02
C PRO A 318 5.42 -5.90 -0.96
N MET A 319 6.51 -5.17 -0.69
CA MET A 319 6.59 -4.18 0.37
C MET A 319 6.36 -2.78 -0.18
N ARG A 320 5.37 -2.11 0.35
CA ARG A 320 5.14 -0.68 0.11
C ARG A 320 6.10 0.15 0.97
N MET A 321 6.60 1.28 0.43
CA MET A 321 7.21 2.32 1.26
C MET A 321 6.09 2.99 2.04
N GLY A 322 5.74 2.40 3.20
CA GLY A 322 4.46 2.54 3.89
C GLY A 322 4.04 3.97 4.20
N ASP A 323 5.00 4.87 4.37
CA ASP A 323 4.77 6.27 4.73
C ASP A 323 4.61 7.19 3.52
N ASP A 324 4.88 6.73 2.30
CA ASP A 324 4.90 7.59 1.10
C ASP A 324 3.55 8.28 0.85
N VAL A 325 2.43 7.57 1.04
CA VAL A 325 1.08 8.10 0.81
C VAL A 325 0.72 9.18 1.84
N GLY A 326 1.01 8.95 3.12
CA GLY A 326 0.76 9.95 4.17
C GLY A 326 1.61 11.20 3.98
N ALA A 327 2.91 11.03 3.72
CA ALA A 327 3.81 12.16 3.47
C ALA A 327 3.41 12.95 2.21
N ALA A 328 3.02 12.27 1.13
CA ALA A 328 2.52 12.90 -0.08
C ALA A 328 1.25 13.72 0.17
N THR A 329 0.34 13.21 1.01
CA THR A 329 -0.87 13.95 1.38
C THR A 329 -0.54 15.26 2.10
N ALA A 330 0.42 15.26 3.02
CA ALA A 330 0.88 16.47 3.71
C ALA A 330 1.51 17.48 2.73
N GLU A 331 2.31 17.02 1.77
CA GLU A 331 2.90 17.89 0.74
C GLU A 331 1.82 18.42 -0.23
N ALA A 332 0.76 17.65 -0.47
CA ALA A 332 -0.37 18.12 -1.27
C ALA A 332 -1.15 19.22 -0.54
N ILE A 333 -1.41 19.06 0.74
CA ILE A 333 -2.01 20.11 1.59
C ILE A 333 -1.16 21.38 1.54
N LYS A 334 0.17 21.25 1.67
CA LYS A 334 1.08 22.40 1.55
C LYS A 334 0.97 23.08 0.18
N ALA A 335 1.00 22.30 -0.90
CA ALA A 335 0.90 22.84 -2.26
C ALA A 335 -0.44 23.57 -2.49
N ASP A 336 -1.52 23.03 -1.95
CA ASP A 336 -2.84 23.66 -2.01
C ASP A 336 -2.86 24.99 -1.25
N LEU A 337 -2.38 25.01 -0.01
CA LEU A 337 -2.24 26.24 0.80
C LEU A 337 -1.34 27.31 0.16
N GLU A 338 -0.37 26.90 -0.66
CA GLU A 338 0.51 27.79 -1.43
C GLU A 338 -0.06 28.17 -2.82
N GLY A 339 -1.29 27.73 -3.15
CA GLY A 339 -1.93 27.99 -4.44
C GLY A 339 -1.31 27.22 -5.62
N ARG A 340 -0.64 26.11 -5.34
CA ARG A 340 0.09 25.26 -6.29
C ARG A 340 -0.57 23.89 -6.52
N ALA A 341 -1.84 23.72 -6.13
CA ALA A 341 -2.58 22.47 -6.30
C ALA A 341 -2.53 21.93 -7.74
N GLY A 342 -2.48 22.82 -8.75
CA GLY A 342 -2.37 22.42 -10.16
C GLY A 342 -1.02 21.78 -10.57
N GLU A 343 -0.01 21.79 -9.70
CA GLU A 343 1.28 21.14 -9.94
C GLU A 343 1.30 19.69 -9.42
N LEU A 344 0.27 19.27 -8.65
CA LEU A 344 0.19 17.95 -8.06
C LEU A 344 -0.17 16.88 -9.11
N PRO A 345 0.36 15.66 -8.97
CA PRO A 345 -0.18 14.54 -9.73
C PRO A 345 -1.61 14.26 -9.27
N PHE A 346 -2.52 14.05 -10.22
CA PHE A 346 -3.88 13.63 -9.90
C PHE A 346 -3.89 12.25 -9.24
N VAL A 347 -2.98 11.36 -9.66
CA VAL A 347 -2.72 10.05 -9.04
C VAL A 347 -1.26 9.99 -8.61
N PHE A 348 -1.03 10.06 -7.31
CA PHE A 348 0.28 9.77 -6.72
C PHE A 348 0.42 8.27 -6.50
N LEU A 349 1.57 7.71 -6.83
CA LEU A 349 1.93 6.32 -6.56
C LEU A 349 3.11 6.27 -5.61
N GLY A 350 2.92 5.64 -4.45
CA GLY A 350 3.99 5.29 -3.52
C GLY A 350 4.85 4.14 -4.07
N ARG A 351 6.11 4.08 -3.62
CA ARG A 351 7.09 3.08 -4.07
C ARG A 351 6.77 1.70 -3.51
N ILE A 352 7.00 0.66 -4.33
CA ILE A 352 6.87 -0.75 -3.95
C ILE A 352 8.14 -1.49 -4.33
N THR A 353 8.59 -2.41 -3.47
CA THR A 353 9.69 -3.35 -3.73
C THR A 353 9.31 -4.74 -3.21
N VAL A 354 10.23 -5.71 -3.26
CA VAL A 354 10.05 -7.03 -2.62
C VAL A 354 11.01 -7.16 -1.45
N ALA A 355 10.47 -7.37 -0.24
CA ALA A 355 11.24 -7.83 0.90
C ALA A 355 11.22 -9.37 0.91
N HIS A 356 12.37 -10.03 1.16
CA HIS A 356 12.47 -11.47 1.03
C HIS A 356 13.55 -12.09 1.93
N ASP A 357 13.47 -13.40 2.13
CA ASP A 357 14.30 -14.23 3.00
C ASP A 357 15.81 -14.26 2.65
N GLN A 358 16.16 -13.87 1.41
CA GLN A 358 17.58 -13.82 0.97
C GLN A 358 18.26 -12.48 1.29
N MET A 359 17.49 -11.47 1.76
CA MET A 359 18.07 -10.22 2.21
C MET A 359 18.80 -10.43 3.54
N SER A 360 19.93 -9.75 3.70
CA SER A 360 20.60 -9.68 5.00
C SER A 360 19.76 -8.90 6.01
N ALA A 361 20.04 -9.09 7.30
CA ALA A 361 19.37 -8.33 8.36
C ALA A 361 19.57 -6.81 8.18
N ASP A 362 20.74 -6.37 7.72
CA ASP A 362 21.02 -4.95 7.50
C ASP A 362 20.22 -4.40 6.31
N GLU A 363 20.04 -5.15 5.24
CA GLU A 363 19.20 -4.77 4.09
C GLU A 363 17.73 -4.67 4.49
N LEU A 364 17.19 -5.66 5.21
CA LEU A 364 15.82 -5.63 5.73
C LEU A 364 15.60 -4.44 6.70
N ASN A 365 16.57 -4.16 7.57
CA ASN A 365 16.48 -3.03 8.49
C ASN A 365 16.53 -1.68 7.76
N ALA A 366 17.39 -1.54 6.77
CA ALA A 366 17.48 -0.32 5.96
C ALA A 366 16.18 -0.08 5.17
N LEU A 367 15.61 -1.15 4.60
CA LEU A 367 14.35 -1.10 3.89
C LEU A 367 13.19 -0.71 4.81
N GLU A 368 13.12 -1.28 6.00
CA GLU A 368 12.12 -0.97 7.01
C GLU A 368 12.21 0.48 7.52
N GLN A 369 13.43 0.96 7.76
CA GLN A 369 13.67 2.35 8.17
C GLN A 369 13.27 3.34 7.08
N GLU A 370 13.51 3.03 5.81
CA GLU A 370 13.05 3.86 4.70
C GLU A 370 11.53 3.85 4.56
N ALA A 371 10.91 2.68 4.66
CA ALA A 371 9.47 2.54 4.49
C ALA A 371 8.66 3.21 5.61
N PHE A 372 9.21 3.26 6.82
CA PHE A 372 8.53 3.77 8.03
C PHE A 372 9.27 4.97 8.64
N ARG A 373 9.90 5.78 7.79
CA ARG A 373 10.77 6.90 8.22
C ARG A 373 10.04 8.01 8.97
N PHE A 374 8.74 8.18 8.73
CA PHE A 374 7.90 9.16 9.43
C PHE A 374 7.05 8.52 10.53
N SER A 375 6.39 7.40 10.24
CA SER A 375 5.55 6.70 11.22
C SER A 375 6.35 6.01 12.31
N GLY A 376 7.60 5.66 12.03
CA GLY A 376 8.53 5.00 12.94
C GLY A 376 8.47 3.47 12.87
N VAL A 377 9.66 2.85 12.90
CA VAL A 377 9.81 1.40 13.01
C VAL A 377 9.30 0.95 14.38
N GLY A 378 8.48 -0.12 14.42
CA GLY A 378 7.93 -0.68 15.65
C GLY A 378 6.87 0.19 16.35
N ALA A 379 6.45 1.31 15.76
CA ALA A 379 5.47 2.20 16.39
C ALA A 379 4.09 1.57 16.55
N LEU A 380 3.72 0.62 15.68
CA LEU A 380 2.41 -0.04 15.63
C LEU A 380 2.48 -1.55 15.90
N ASP A 381 3.65 -2.10 16.18
CA ASP A 381 3.88 -3.53 16.40
C ASP A 381 3.58 -3.97 17.87
N ARG A 382 2.72 -3.25 18.61
CA ARG A 382 2.43 -3.49 20.02
C ARG A 382 1.05 -4.09 20.24
#